data_3ef1bcdeaf9d3f543bb1fe85f068e725
#
_entry.id   3ef1bcdeaf9d3f543bb1fe85f068e725
#
_cell.length_a   1.000
_cell.length_b   1.000
_cell.length_c   1.000
_cell.angle_alpha   90.00
_cell.angle_beta   90.00
_cell.angle_gamma   90.00
#
_symmetry.space_group_name_H-M   'P 1'
#
loop_
_entity.id
_entity.type
_entity.pdbx_description
1 polymer ?
#
loop_
_entity_poly.entity_id
_entity_poly.type
_entity_poly.pdbx_seq_one_letter_code
_entity_poly.pdbx_strand_id
1 'polypeptide(L)'
;VENVHRLQDPQDKVMAGFVMAGAAPHHAKGIQTLGSINYQPLWCFYRSPVPLPIKERETLILSHNVNMGTTNSGTHLLMQEMLKLNGITGDLSKFKQYPDEQAIEMLRDGRLDSVCIVDTYESPNVQKLLKIPGLQLSEFERAEAYARMVPAIEMVTIPEGALDLPTNRPSTSSPM
;
A
#
# COMPACT_ATOMS: atom_id res chain seq x y z
N VAL A 1 3.25 -6.20 -12.64
CA VAL A 1 3.67 -5.86 -14.03
C VAL A 1 4.10 -7.12 -14.78
N GLU A 2 4.93 -7.97 -14.18
CA GLU A 2 5.45 -9.21 -14.82
C GLU A 2 4.32 -10.09 -15.37
N ASN A 3 3.29 -10.37 -14.59
CA ASN A 3 2.16 -11.21 -15.04
C ASN A 3 1.44 -10.64 -16.27
N VAL A 4 1.37 -9.32 -16.40
CA VAL A 4 0.77 -8.66 -17.57
C VAL A 4 1.62 -8.92 -18.81
N HIS A 5 2.95 -8.79 -18.71
CA HIS A 5 3.86 -9.07 -19.82
C HIS A 5 3.76 -10.52 -20.27
N ARG A 6 3.76 -11.46 -19.33
CA ARG A 6 3.63 -12.89 -19.63
C ARG A 6 2.28 -13.25 -20.28
N LEU A 7 1.19 -12.64 -19.84
CA LEU A 7 -0.13 -12.81 -20.44
C LEU A 7 -0.23 -12.23 -21.87
N GLN A 8 0.60 -11.25 -22.20
CA GLN A 8 0.63 -10.61 -23.51
C GLN A 8 1.64 -11.25 -24.48
N ASP A 9 2.55 -12.09 -23.97
CA ASP A 9 3.56 -12.75 -24.78
C ASP A 9 2.97 -14.00 -25.48
N PRO A 10 2.85 -14.00 -26.81
CA PRO A 10 2.33 -15.17 -27.54
C PRO A 10 3.21 -16.43 -27.42
N GLN A 11 4.46 -16.28 -27.00
CA GLN A 11 5.39 -17.38 -26.79
C GLN A 11 5.32 -17.95 -25.37
N ASP A 12 4.74 -17.20 -24.40
CA ASP A 12 4.52 -17.71 -23.05
C ASP A 12 3.24 -18.57 -23.03
N LYS A 13 3.30 -19.68 -22.33
CA LYS A 13 2.17 -20.61 -22.17
C LYS A 13 1.18 -20.21 -21.08
N VAL A 14 1.35 -19.02 -20.48
CA VAL A 14 0.47 -18.49 -19.44
C VAL A 14 -0.85 -18.05 -20.06
N MET A 15 -1.95 -18.70 -19.66
CA MET A 15 -3.30 -18.40 -20.15
C MET A 15 -4.14 -17.58 -19.17
N ALA A 16 -3.79 -17.58 -17.88
CA ALA A 16 -4.47 -16.81 -16.85
C ALA A 16 -3.47 -16.42 -15.75
N GLY A 17 -3.73 -15.32 -15.05
CA GLY A 17 -2.87 -14.84 -13.96
C GLY A 17 -3.55 -13.79 -13.10
N PHE A 18 -3.07 -13.64 -11.87
CA PHE A 18 -3.51 -12.59 -10.98
C PHE A 18 -2.76 -11.30 -11.32
N VAL A 19 -3.51 -10.22 -11.45
CA VAL A 19 -2.98 -8.89 -11.77
C VAL A 19 -3.62 -7.90 -10.79
N MET A 20 -2.80 -7.08 -10.16
CA MET A 20 -3.30 -5.99 -9.33
C MET A 20 -4.03 -4.98 -10.22
N ALA A 21 -5.18 -4.50 -9.79
CA ALA A 21 -5.91 -3.44 -10.47
C ALA A 21 -4.99 -2.21 -10.69
N GLY A 22 -5.03 -1.61 -11.88
CA GLY A 22 -4.15 -0.52 -12.26
C GLY A 22 -2.74 -0.91 -12.72
N ALA A 23 -2.29 -2.15 -12.53
CA ALA A 23 -0.99 -2.61 -13.03
C ALA A 23 -1.00 -2.92 -14.54
N ALA A 24 -2.17 -3.15 -15.13
CA ALA A 24 -2.32 -3.30 -16.57
C ALA A 24 -2.60 -1.94 -17.24
N PRO A 25 -2.01 -1.64 -18.40
CA PRO A 25 -2.40 -0.47 -19.20
C PRO A 25 -3.90 -0.51 -19.51
N HIS A 26 -4.55 0.65 -19.57
CA HIS A 26 -6.00 0.76 -19.84
C HIS A 26 -6.47 0.07 -21.13
N HIS A 27 -5.55 -0.25 -22.04
CA HIS A 27 -5.81 -0.96 -23.29
C HIS A 27 -4.84 -2.12 -23.50
N ALA A 28 -4.65 -2.94 -22.46
CA ALA A 28 -3.84 -4.16 -22.59
C ALA A 28 -4.48 -5.09 -23.64
N LYS A 29 -3.94 -5.07 -24.86
CA LYS A 29 -4.46 -5.89 -25.96
C LYS A 29 -4.34 -7.38 -25.62
N GLY A 30 -5.41 -8.12 -25.90
CA GLY A 30 -5.43 -9.58 -25.73
C GLY A 30 -5.65 -10.06 -24.30
N ILE A 31 -5.83 -9.16 -23.32
CA ILE A 31 -6.16 -9.52 -21.93
C ILE A 31 -7.62 -9.15 -21.65
N GLN A 32 -8.34 -10.08 -21.01
CA GLN A 32 -9.68 -9.85 -20.49
C GLN A 32 -9.72 -10.18 -19.00
N THR A 33 -10.40 -9.34 -18.23
CA THR A 33 -10.64 -9.65 -16.81
C THR A 33 -11.77 -10.66 -16.65
N LEU A 34 -11.59 -11.60 -15.73
CA LEU A 34 -12.62 -12.54 -15.31
C LEU A 34 -13.37 -12.04 -14.06
N GLY A 35 -12.87 -10.98 -13.43
CA GLY A 35 -13.44 -10.38 -12.24
C GLY A 35 -12.38 -10.06 -11.18
N SER A 36 -12.82 -9.38 -10.12
CA SER A 36 -11.99 -9.13 -8.93
C SER A 36 -12.22 -10.25 -7.90
N ILE A 37 -11.16 -10.67 -7.23
CA ILE A 37 -11.20 -11.80 -6.29
C ILE A 37 -11.06 -11.38 -4.83
N ASN A 38 -10.32 -10.30 -4.55
CA ASN A 38 -10.16 -9.73 -3.21
C ASN A 38 -9.69 -8.29 -3.27
N TYR A 39 -9.75 -7.62 -2.13
CA TYR A 39 -9.14 -6.31 -1.91
C TYR A 39 -7.78 -6.47 -1.24
N GLN A 40 -6.83 -5.63 -1.66
CA GLN A 40 -5.52 -5.50 -1.03
C GLN A 40 -5.37 -4.06 -0.54
N PRO A 41 -5.66 -3.77 0.73
CA PRO A 41 -5.51 -2.42 1.27
C PRO A 41 -4.06 -1.94 1.21
N LEU A 42 -3.89 -0.63 1.14
CA LEU A 42 -2.60 0.02 1.34
C LEU A 42 -2.36 0.23 2.83
N TRP A 43 -1.59 -0.63 3.43
CA TRP A 43 -1.18 -0.53 4.84
C TRP A 43 0.03 0.40 4.94
N CYS A 44 -0.10 1.53 5.63
CA CYS A 44 1.04 2.39 5.94
C CYS A 44 1.24 2.47 7.46
N PHE A 45 2.39 1.99 7.90
CA PHE A 45 2.80 2.01 9.30
C PHE A 45 3.89 3.06 9.53
N TYR A 46 3.81 3.75 10.64
CA TYR A 46 4.82 4.73 11.03
C TYR A 46 5.20 4.56 12.49
N ARG A 47 6.42 5.00 12.84
CA ARG A 47 6.91 4.96 14.21
C ARG A 47 6.48 6.22 14.94
N SER A 48 5.69 6.02 16.00
CA SER A 48 5.36 7.08 16.97
C SER A 48 4.90 6.46 18.28
N PRO A 49 5.26 7.05 19.44
CA PRO A 49 4.78 6.58 20.75
C PRO A 49 3.28 6.80 20.93
N VAL A 50 2.70 7.73 20.18
CA VAL A 50 1.26 8.07 20.20
C VAL A 50 0.77 8.27 18.77
N PRO A 51 -0.53 8.06 18.50
CA PRO A 51 -1.10 8.40 17.20
C PRO A 51 -0.88 9.88 16.87
N LEU A 52 -0.35 10.16 15.68
CA LEU A 52 -0.16 11.53 15.21
C LEU A 52 -1.50 12.10 14.70
N PRO A 53 -1.69 13.44 14.78
CA PRO A 53 -2.77 14.11 14.06
C PRO A 53 -2.74 13.77 12.57
N ILE A 54 -3.90 13.70 11.95
CA ILE A 54 -4.08 13.20 10.58
C ILE A 54 -3.20 13.93 9.57
N LYS A 55 -3.16 15.27 9.61
CA LYS A 55 -2.31 16.06 8.70
C LYS A 55 -0.81 15.75 8.87
N GLU A 56 -0.38 15.45 10.08
CA GLU A 56 1.00 15.08 10.36
C GLU A 56 1.31 13.68 9.83
N ARG A 57 0.37 12.72 9.94
CA ARG A 57 0.49 11.37 9.38
C ARG A 57 0.65 11.38 7.86
N GLU A 58 -0.23 12.11 7.16
CA GLU A 58 -0.13 12.25 5.70
C GLU A 58 1.19 12.92 5.30
N THR A 59 1.58 13.98 6.01
CA THR A 59 2.86 14.66 5.77
C THR A 59 4.04 13.74 6.02
N LEU A 60 4.00 12.91 7.07
CA LEU A 60 5.03 11.93 7.37
C LEU A 60 5.18 10.93 6.21
N ILE A 61 4.09 10.31 5.80
CA ILE A 61 4.09 9.28 4.75
C ILE A 61 4.53 9.85 3.39
N LEU A 62 4.14 11.08 3.08
CA LEU A 62 4.45 11.71 1.80
C LEU A 62 5.77 12.48 1.78
N SER A 63 6.41 12.72 2.92
CA SER A 63 7.53 13.68 3.02
C SER A 63 8.80 13.17 3.68
N HIS A 64 8.78 12.04 4.38
CA HIS A 64 9.89 11.54 5.16
C HIS A 64 10.51 10.27 4.56
N ASN A 65 11.41 9.64 5.30
CA ASN A 65 12.14 8.44 4.89
C ASN A 65 11.21 7.21 4.89
N VAL A 66 10.50 7.04 3.79
CA VAL A 66 9.42 6.06 3.61
C VAL A 66 9.83 4.96 2.64
N ASN A 67 9.52 3.71 2.96
CA ASN A 67 9.57 2.61 2.00
C ASN A 67 8.25 2.51 1.24
N MET A 68 8.34 2.54 -0.08
CA MET A 68 7.21 2.42 -0.99
C MET A 68 7.23 1.11 -1.80
N GLY A 69 7.94 0.09 -1.30
CA GLY A 69 8.08 -1.20 -1.97
C GLY A 69 9.09 -1.20 -3.10
N THR A 70 9.44 -2.38 -3.58
CA THR A 70 10.38 -2.55 -4.69
C THR A 70 9.81 -2.03 -6.00
N THR A 71 10.69 -1.62 -6.92
CA THR A 71 10.33 -1.17 -8.27
C THR A 71 9.36 -2.16 -8.93
N ASN A 72 8.28 -1.64 -9.51
CA ASN A 72 7.21 -2.42 -10.17
C ASN A 72 6.36 -3.31 -9.23
N SER A 73 6.53 -3.24 -7.90
CA SER A 73 5.56 -3.84 -6.98
C SER A 73 4.23 -3.08 -6.99
N GLY A 74 3.17 -3.73 -6.51
CA GLY A 74 1.87 -3.09 -6.35
C GLY A 74 1.92 -1.86 -5.45
N THR A 75 2.64 -1.97 -4.34
CA THR A 75 2.87 -0.85 -3.42
C THR A 75 3.55 0.32 -4.12
N HIS A 76 4.61 0.03 -4.90
CA HIS A 76 5.37 1.06 -5.60
C HIS A 76 4.50 1.83 -6.60
N LEU A 77 3.73 1.11 -7.42
CA LEU A 77 2.84 1.73 -8.41
C LEU A 77 1.78 2.61 -7.76
N LEU A 78 1.12 2.11 -6.71
CA LEU A 78 0.09 2.87 -6.00
C LEU A 78 0.68 4.09 -5.30
N MET A 79 1.81 3.95 -4.60
CA MET A 79 2.48 5.06 -3.93
C MET A 79 2.94 6.14 -4.92
N GLN A 80 3.47 5.76 -6.08
CA GLN A 80 3.83 6.72 -7.13
C GLN A 80 2.61 7.53 -7.60
N GLU A 81 1.48 6.87 -7.83
CA GLU A 81 0.26 7.57 -8.24
C GLU A 81 -0.26 8.50 -7.14
N MET A 82 -0.25 8.06 -5.88
CA MET A 82 -0.61 8.91 -4.74
C MET A 82 0.31 10.13 -4.61
N LEU A 83 1.62 9.96 -4.75
CA LEU A 83 2.58 11.06 -4.73
C LEU A 83 2.28 12.08 -5.83
N LYS A 84 2.06 11.61 -7.04
CA LYS A 84 1.71 12.44 -8.20
C LYS A 84 0.42 13.22 -7.98
N LEU A 85 -0.64 12.59 -7.45
CA LEU A 85 -1.91 13.24 -7.13
C LEU A 85 -1.76 14.32 -6.05
N ASN A 86 -0.77 14.18 -5.17
CA ASN A 86 -0.41 15.19 -4.16
C ASN A 86 0.60 16.23 -4.67
N GLY A 87 0.89 16.27 -5.97
CA GLY A 87 1.83 17.23 -6.56
C GLY A 87 3.29 16.96 -6.27
N ILE A 88 3.63 15.77 -5.74
CA ILE A 88 5.00 15.38 -5.43
C ILE A 88 5.59 14.67 -6.66
N THR A 89 6.20 15.44 -7.55
CA THR A 89 6.74 14.95 -8.83
C THR A 89 8.26 15.17 -8.97
N GLY A 90 8.92 15.74 -7.94
CA GLY A 90 10.34 16.10 -7.96
C GLY A 90 11.26 14.98 -7.49
N ASP A 91 12.27 15.36 -6.69
CA ASP A 91 13.23 14.42 -6.12
C ASP A 91 12.56 13.39 -5.18
N LEU A 92 12.54 12.14 -5.61
CA LEU A 92 12.00 11.01 -4.86
C LEU A 92 13.07 10.24 -4.06
N SER A 93 14.29 10.78 -3.91
CA SER A 93 15.42 10.11 -3.25
C SER A 93 15.16 9.73 -1.77
N LYS A 94 14.23 10.44 -1.11
CA LYS A 94 13.79 10.13 0.25
C LYS A 94 12.92 8.87 0.34
N PHE A 95 12.27 8.51 -0.76
CA PHE A 95 11.47 7.29 -0.81
C PHE A 95 12.35 6.10 -1.09
N LYS A 96 12.23 5.06 -0.27
CA LYS A 96 13.05 3.85 -0.36
C LYS A 96 12.28 2.73 -1.06
N GLN A 97 13.02 1.81 -1.66
CA GLN A 97 12.47 0.73 -2.49
C GLN A 97 13.06 -0.62 -2.04
N TYR A 98 13.01 -0.86 -0.74
CA TYR A 98 13.48 -2.12 -0.17
C TYR A 98 12.40 -3.21 -0.28
N PRO A 99 12.80 -4.50 -0.35
CA PRO A 99 11.88 -5.61 -0.13
C PRO A 99 11.18 -5.48 1.23
N ASP A 100 9.93 -5.93 1.32
CA ASP A 100 9.07 -5.71 2.49
C ASP A 100 9.71 -6.22 3.78
N GLU A 101 10.29 -7.42 3.79
CA GLU A 101 10.96 -7.98 4.96
C GLU A 101 12.09 -7.08 5.47
N GLN A 102 12.92 -6.58 4.56
CA GLN A 102 14.01 -5.67 4.89
C GLN A 102 13.48 -4.33 5.42
N ALA A 103 12.44 -3.79 4.77
CA ALA A 103 11.81 -2.54 5.17
C ALA A 103 11.21 -2.63 6.59
N ILE A 104 10.56 -3.75 6.92
CA ILE A 104 10.00 -4.01 8.25
C ILE A 104 11.09 -3.99 9.33
N GLU A 105 12.21 -4.67 9.09
CA GLU A 105 13.35 -4.66 10.02
C GLU A 105 13.92 -3.23 10.18
N MET A 106 14.04 -2.49 9.08
CA MET A 106 14.53 -1.11 9.12
C MET A 106 13.57 -0.17 9.85
N LEU A 107 12.26 -0.35 9.71
CA LEU A 107 11.26 0.40 10.47
C LEU A 107 11.34 0.06 11.96
N ARG A 108 11.44 -1.22 12.30
CA ARG A 108 11.62 -1.68 13.68
C ARG A 108 12.86 -1.05 14.34
N ASP A 109 13.96 -0.99 13.60
CA ASP A 109 15.24 -0.48 14.09
C ASP A 109 15.31 1.07 14.04
N GLY A 110 14.26 1.77 13.57
CA GLY A 110 14.23 3.23 13.48
C GLY A 110 15.06 3.82 12.33
N ARG A 111 15.43 3.00 11.34
CA ARG A 111 16.15 3.44 10.13
C ARG A 111 15.21 3.93 9.03
N LEU A 112 13.93 3.60 9.13
CA LEU A 112 12.84 4.15 8.33
C LEU A 112 11.82 4.80 9.27
N ASP A 113 11.16 5.83 8.78
CA ASP A 113 10.09 6.53 9.51
C ASP A 113 8.74 5.88 9.26
N SER A 114 8.55 5.35 8.05
CA SER A 114 7.35 4.61 7.70
C SER A 114 7.59 3.55 6.61
N VAL A 115 6.67 2.58 6.57
CA VAL A 115 6.61 1.52 5.56
C VAL A 115 5.18 1.40 5.07
N CYS A 116 5.00 1.45 3.75
CA CYS A 116 3.73 1.18 3.10
C CYS A 116 3.80 -0.17 2.37
N ILE A 117 2.73 -0.97 2.44
CA ILE A 117 2.61 -2.29 1.82
C ILE A 117 1.18 -2.45 1.29
N VAL A 118 1.04 -2.84 0.03
CA VAL A 118 -0.23 -3.30 -0.54
C VAL A 118 -0.29 -4.81 -0.41
N ASP A 119 -1.15 -5.31 0.46
CA ASP A 119 -1.30 -6.74 0.69
C ASP A 119 -2.62 -7.04 1.40
N THR A 120 -2.95 -8.33 1.54
CA THR A 120 -4.11 -8.76 2.35
C THR A 120 -3.82 -8.64 3.84
N TYR A 121 -4.89 -8.60 4.65
CA TYR A 121 -4.76 -8.60 6.11
C TYR A 121 -4.00 -9.83 6.64
N GLU A 122 -4.21 -11.00 6.02
CA GLU A 122 -3.61 -12.27 6.43
C GLU A 122 -2.14 -12.38 6.05
N SER A 123 -1.60 -11.44 5.29
CA SER A 123 -0.20 -11.44 4.90
C SER A 123 0.73 -11.50 6.11
N PRO A 124 1.75 -12.37 6.10
CA PRO A 124 2.74 -12.45 7.19
C PRO A 124 3.40 -11.11 7.49
N ASN A 125 3.65 -10.28 6.46
CA ASN A 125 4.26 -8.98 6.59
C ASN A 125 3.35 -7.98 7.31
N VAL A 126 2.07 -7.92 6.94
CA VAL A 126 1.06 -7.08 7.61
C VAL A 126 0.89 -7.54 9.06
N GLN A 127 0.74 -8.84 9.30
CA GLN A 127 0.61 -9.40 10.63
C GLN A 127 1.84 -9.14 11.52
N LYS A 128 3.04 -9.14 10.95
CA LYS A 128 4.27 -8.79 11.65
C LYS A 128 4.27 -7.32 12.06
N LEU A 129 3.92 -6.41 11.14
CA LEU A 129 3.86 -4.96 11.40
C LEU A 129 2.83 -4.61 12.48
N LEU A 130 1.66 -5.24 12.46
CA LEU A 130 0.61 -5.02 13.46
C LEU A 130 1.05 -5.38 14.89
N LYS A 131 2.02 -6.27 15.04
CA LYS A 131 2.51 -6.78 16.34
C LYS A 131 3.76 -6.05 16.86
N ILE A 132 4.40 -5.18 16.06
CA ILE A 132 5.58 -4.44 16.49
C ILE A 132 5.16 -3.32 17.45
N PRO A 133 5.65 -3.28 18.71
CA PRO A 133 5.34 -2.21 19.64
C PRO A 133 5.83 -0.85 19.13
N GLY A 134 5.05 0.21 19.38
CA GLY A 134 5.41 1.58 19.01
C GLY A 134 5.22 1.91 17.52
N LEU A 135 4.63 1.00 16.75
CA LEU A 135 4.13 1.32 15.41
C LEU A 135 2.65 1.70 15.47
N GLN A 136 2.31 2.71 14.70
CA GLN A 136 0.94 3.17 14.46
C GLN A 136 0.55 2.87 13.01
N LEU A 137 -0.71 2.52 12.80
CA LEU A 137 -1.30 2.41 11.47
C LEU A 137 -1.79 3.79 11.03
N SER A 138 -1.47 4.17 9.81
CA SER A 138 -2.00 5.41 9.21
C SER A 138 -3.37 5.16 8.61
N GLU A 139 -4.26 6.08 8.86
CA GLU A 139 -5.55 6.20 8.18
C GLU A 139 -5.43 7.20 7.03
N PHE A 140 -6.24 7.04 6.00
CA PHE A 140 -6.28 7.93 4.84
C PHE A 140 -7.58 8.73 4.82
N GLU A 141 -7.60 9.93 5.40
CA GLU A 141 -8.80 10.79 5.39
C GLU A 141 -9.35 11.07 4.00
N ARG A 142 -8.45 11.14 3.00
CA ARG A 142 -8.81 11.42 1.61
C ARG A 142 -8.97 10.17 0.77
N ALA A 143 -9.20 8.99 1.39
CA ALA A 143 -9.34 7.72 0.67
C ALA A 143 -10.42 7.79 -0.41
N GLU A 144 -11.58 8.40 -0.11
CA GLU A 144 -12.65 8.61 -1.09
C GLU A 144 -12.22 9.48 -2.28
N ALA A 145 -11.42 10.53 -2.03
CA ALA A 145 -10.91 11.38 -3.09
C ALA A 145 -9.93 10.62 -4.01
N TYR A 146 -9.04 9.81 -3.44
CA TYR A 146 -8.15 8.95 -4.22
C TYR A 146 -8.93 7.93 -5.06
N ALA A 147 -9.95 7.28 -4.46
CA ALA A 147 -10.80 6.34 -5.18
C ALA A 147 -11.56 6.96 -6.37
N ARG A 148 -11.93 8.25 -6.26
CA ARG A 148 -12.53 8.98 -7.38
C ARG A 148 -11.54 9.32 -8.49
N MET A 149 -10.28 9.55 -8.15
CA MET A 149 -9.27 10.01 -9.11
C MET A 149 -8.55 8.83 -9.79
N VAL A 150 -8.50 7.67 -9.16
CA VAL A 150 -7.81 6.47 -9.65
C VAL A 150 -8.81 5.34 -9.80
N PRO A 151 -9.28 5.03 -11.01
CA PRO A 151 -10.34 4.03 -11.24
C PRO A 151 -10.03 2.61 -10.75
N ALA A 152 -8.76 2.32 -10.46
CA ALA A 152 -8.29 1.03 -9.97
C ALA A 152 -8.32 0.90 -8.44
N ILE A 153 -8.70 1.97 -7.73
CA ILE A 153 -8.70 2.05 -6.27
C ILE A 153 -10.14 2.13 -5.79
N GLU A 154 -10.44 1.40 -4.73
CA GLU A 154 -11.67 1.53 -3.96
C GLU A 154 -11.31 1.82 -2.50
N MET A 155 -12.11 2.66 -1.85
CA MET A 155 -11.98 2.88 -0.42
C MET A 155 -12.47 1.65 0.35
N VAL A 156 -11.62 1.13 1.21
CA VAL A 156 -11.96 0.05 2.13
C VAL A 156 -11.99 0.63 3.54
N THR A 157 -12.92 0.20 4.37
CA THR A 157 -12.99 0.62 5.78
C THR A 157 -12.65 -0.55 6.68
N ILE A 158 -11.67 -0.38 7.54
CA ILE A 158 -11.38 -1.33 8.62
C ILE A 158 -12.27 -0.98 9.80
N PRO A 159 -13.19 -1.86 10.21
CA PRO A 159 -14.06 -1.60 11.35
C PRO A 159 -13.27 -1.42 12.65
N GLU A 160 -13.86 -0.68 13.60
CA GLU A 160 -13.35 -0.57 14.96
C GLU A 160 -13.12 -1.96 15.56
N GLY A 161 -11.97 -2.16 16.20
CA GLY A 161 -11.57 -3.42 16.84
C GLY A 161 -11.21 -4.56 15.89
N ALA A 162 -11.32 -4.39 14.56
CA ALA A 162 -11.15 -5.49 13.61
C ALA A 162 -9.71 -6.05 13.54
N LEU A 163 -8.72 -5.27 13.95
CA LEU A 163 -7.32 -5.72 13.95
C LEU A 163 -6.91 -6.38 15.27
N ASP A 164 -7.50 -5.94 16.39
CA ASP A 164 -7.26 -6.51 17.71
C ASP A 164 -8.41 -6.12 18.64
N LEU A 165 -9.32 -7.03 18.89
CA LEU A 165 -10.49 -6.83 19.76
C LEU A 165 -10.11 -6.53 21.23
N PRO A 166 -9.18 -7.27 21.87
CA PRO A 166 -8.80 -7.00 23.25
C PRO A 166 -8.28 -5.59 23.51
N THR A 167 -7.56 -5.00 22.57
CA THR A 167 -7.03 -3.63 22.68
C THR A 167 -7.82 -2.60 21.90
N ASN A 168 -8.96 -2.99 21.32
CA ASN A 168 -9.82 -2.16 20.46
C ASN A 168 -9.03 -1.43 19.37
N ARG A 169 -8.34 -2.17 18.53
CA ARG A 169 -7.57 -1.61 17.41
C ARG A 169 -8.21 -1.92 16.05
N PRO A 170 -8.41 -0.93 15.17
CA PRO A 170 -8.31 0.50 15.46
C PRO A 170 -9.39 0.94 16.46
N SER A 171 -9.17 2.02 17.19
CA SER A 171 -10.12 2.56 18.17
C SER A 171 -11.34 3.25 17.55
N THR A 172 -11.31 3.46 16.26
CA THR A 172 -12.40 3.97 15.41
C THR A 172 -12.31 3.31 14.05
N SER A 173 -13.40 3.26 13.30
CA SER A 173 -13.36 2.75 11.93
C SER A 173 -12.43 3.59 11.05
N SER A 174 -11.49 2.93 10.38
CA SER A 174 -10.38 3.58 9.67
C SER A 174 -10.50 3.41 8.16
N PRO A 175 -10.58 4.48 7.35
CA PRO A 175 -10.51 4.40 5.90
C PRO A 175 -9.08 4.09 5.43
N MET A 176 -9.00 3.17 4.43
CA MET A 176 -7.77 2.68 3.81
C MET A 176 -7.83 2.82 2.29
#